data_c4bad4a4caf25b81793f1d60d594faf4
#
_entry.id   c4bad4a4caf25b81793f1d60d594faf4
#
_cell.length_a   1.000
_cell.length_b   1.000
_cell.length_c   1.000
_cell.angle_alpha   90.00
_cell.angle_beta   90.00
_cell.angle_gamma   90.00
#
_symmetry.space_group_name_H-M   'P 1'
#
loop_
_entity.id
_entity.type
_entity.pdbx_description
1 polymer ?
#
loop_
_entity_poly.entity_id
_entity_poly.type
_entity_poly.pdbx_seq_one_letter_code
_entity_poly.pdbx_strand_id
1 'polypeptide(L)'
;MALMRVSIKGLYNKERRLFMKKNDELLQITFEGVCNKLTYLGLGETKYKDEVIYVPDFYPGEEGKILVSYKRNGQYFGKLLSLSKPSKDRIPSECPYFKQCGGCIFQDYSYEKEKEHKRLLIQNQLHKITGVDPDVNPTIGMKKPTHYRNKIQLHFGKDKNESTVLGFYKEGTHVVFSVKKCLIEDSRASEISSQILALVRDLEIPPYEEETDAGELKHLLIRTSYHEKQLLCVLVTKDLNFTNRDKLITMIQRCCPQITTLIQSVNGKKTNVILGNKEVVLYGPGYIEDELCGLSFKISARSFYQVNPEMTEILYKKAMELADLKKEDVVLDAYSGIGTIGLIAAKYAQKTISVELVSEAVKDSIENAKRNGIRNFEAHEDDATSFIQKYAKLGMKADVLFMDPPRKGSTPEFLGAIKELKPRKVLYIACGPSSLARDLKELLSDYSIDTIQPVDMFPRTAHVECITLLCRKDVKNS
;
A
#
# COMPACT_ATOMS: atom_id res chain seq x y z
N MET A 1 37.48 -19.21 20.45
CA MET A 1 36.75 -20.43 20.89
C MET A 1 35.73 -20.78 19.83
N ALA A 2 35.86 -21.95 19.22
CA ALA A 2 35.14 -22.37 18.04
C ALA A 2 33.63 -22.51 18.28
N LEU A 3 32.81 -21.99 17.36
CA LEU A 3 31.38 -22.20 17.30
C LEU A 3 31.14 -23.70 17.04
N MET A 4 30.55 -24.40 18.01
CA MET A 4 30.13 -25.79 17.86
C MET A 4 29.01 -25.87 16.82
N ARG A 5 29.32 -26.47 15.65
CA ARG A 5 28.32 -26.93 14.69
C ARG A 5 27.69 -28.22 15.25
N VAL A 6 26.44 -28.10 15.69
CA VAL A 6 25.64 -29.28 16.04
C VAL A 6 24.75 -29.61 14.86
N SER A 7 25.04 -30.74 14.21
CA SER A 7 24.20 -31.36 13.20
C SER A 7 23.02 -32.04 13.87
N ILE A 8 21.82 -31.52 13.77
CA ILE A 8 20.60 -32.19 14.22
C ILE A 8 19.74 -32.55 13.01
N LYS A 9 19.91 -33.78 12.51
CA LYS A 9 18.91 -34.49 11.73
C LYS A 9 17.81 -34.95 12.69
N GLY A 10 16.60 -34.39 12.62
CA GLY A 10 15.42 -34.91 13.29
C GLY A 10 14.83 -34.04 14.38
N LEU A 11 14.26 -32.89 14.01
CA LEU A 11 13.19 -32.18 14.71
C LEU A 11 12.79 -30.95 13.84
N TYR A 12 12.40 -31.22 12.61
CA TYR A 12 11.93 -30.19 11.72
C TYR A 12 10.40 -30.17 11.70
N ASN A 13 9.78 -29.33 12.53
CA ASN A 13 8.39 -28.94 12.34
C ASN A 13 8.25 -28.18 11.02
N LYS A 14 7.24 -28.56 10.21
CA LYS A 14 6.88 -27.94 8.92
C LYS A 14 6.72 -26.40 9.01
N GLU A 15 6.44 -25.87 10.18
CA GLU A 15 6.26 -24.43 10.44
C GLU A 15 7.56 -23.59 10.38
N ARG A 16 8.73 -24.18 10.54
CA ARG A 16 10.02 -23.47 10.52
C ARG A 16 10.57 -23.19 9.12
N ARG A 17 10.06 -23.86 8.06
CA ARG A 17 10.51 -23.64 6.67
C ARG A 17 9.97 -22.34 6.04
N LEU A 18 8.99 -21.70 6.65
CA LEU A 18 8.17 -20.64 6.07
C LEU A 18 8.91 -19.32 5.82
N PHE A 19 9.96 -19.01 6.56
CA PHE A 19 10.73 -17.77 6.44
C PHE A 19 12.12 -17.95 5.83
N MET A 20 12.54 -19.19 5.57
CA MET A 20 13.88 -19.51 5.12
C MET A 20 13.93 -19.76 3.62
N LYS A 21 14.89 -19.11 2.95
CA LYS A 21 15.25 -19.40 1.56
C LYS A 21 16.32 -20.49 1.54
N LYS A 22 16.46 -21.16 0.37
CA LYS A 22 17.38 -22.29 0.16
C LYS A 22 18.85 -22.01 0.52
N ASN A 23 19.24 -20.73 0.57
CA ASN A 23 20.61 -20.26 0.83
C ASN A 23 20.80 -19.60 2.21
N ASP A 24 19.85 -19.72 3.14
CA ASP A 24 19.98 -19.14 4.47
C ASP A 24 20.88 -20.03 5.35
N GLU A 25 21.84 -19.42 6.02
CA GLU A 25 22.69 -20.10 7.00
C GLU A 25 21.95 -20.24 8.33
N LEU A 26 21.69 -21.47 8.76
CA LEU A 26 21.02 -21.78 10.04
C LEU A 26 21.94 -21.50 11.23
N LEU A 27 21.40 -20.78 12.21
CA LEU A 27 22.04 -20.48 13.47
C LEU A 27 21.10 -20.89 14.62
N GLN A 28 21.70 -21.28 15.77
CA GLN A 28 20.94 -21.64 16.99
C GLN A 28 21.60 -21.02 18.22
N ILE A 29 21.72 -19.72 18.22
CA ILE A 29 22.31 -18.97 19.34
C ILE A 29 21.17 -18.32 20.12
N THR A 30 21.10 -18.58 21.40
CA THR A 30 20.11 -17.96 22.30
C THR A 30 20.81 -16.99 23.24
N PHE A 31 20.21 -15.79 23.42
CA PHE A 31 20.72 -14.78 24.32
C PHE A 31 19.58 -13.90 24.88
N GLU A 32 19.84 -13.21 25.98
CA GLU A 32 18.97 -12.14 26.47
C GLU A 32 19.36 -10.84 25.79
N GLY A 33 18.38 -10.13 25.23
CA GLY A 33 18.60 -8.89 24.50
C GLY A 33 17.55 -7.81 24.80
N VAL A 34 17.94 -6.57 24.51
CA VAL A 34 17.07 -5.40 24.61
C VAL A 34 16.79 -4.87 23.22
N CYS A 35 15.52 -4.54 22.91
CA CYS A 35 15.19 -3.88 21.66
C CYS A 35 15.57 -2.40 21.74
N ASN A 36 16.48 -1.97 20.87
CA ASN A 36 16.96 -0.57 20.86
C ASN A 36 16.06 0.34 20.02
N LYS A 37 15.62 -0.12 18.87
CA LYS A 37 14.77 0.63 17.92
C LYS A 37 14.08 -0.31 16.93
N LEU A 38 13.18 0.23 16.12
CA LEU A 38 12.56 -0.47 15.02
C LEU A 38 13.23 -0.13 13.68
N THR A 39 13.28 -1.11 12.78
CA THR A 39 13.64 -0.91 11.37
C THR A 39 12.49 -0.28 10.59
N TYR A 40 12.75 0.07 9.32
CA TYR A 40 11.71 0.51 8.38
C TYR A 40 10.66 -0.58 8.06
N LEU A 41 10.95 -1.85 8.35
CA LEU A 41 10.01 -2.97 8.21
C LEU A 41 9.27 -3.29 9.53
N GLY A 42 9.48 -2.51 10.59
CA GLY A 42 8.88 -2.76 11.89
C GLY A 42 9.55 -3.89 12.70
N LEU A 43 10.73 -4.37 12.29
CA LEU A 43 11.50 -5.34 13.05
C LEU A 43 12.27 -4.63 14.17
N GLY A 44 12.28 -5.21 15.37
CA GLY A 44 13.13 -4.74 16.46
C GLY A 44 14.61 -5.02 16.18
N GLU A 45 15.45 -4.04 16.46
CA GLU A 45 16.90 -4.18 16.42
C GLU A 45 17.45 -4.41 17.82
N THR A 46 18.20 -5.49 17.99
CA THR A 46 18.99 -5.79 19.20
C THR A 46 20.42 -6.16 18.81
N LYS A 47 21.31 -6.27 19.78
CA LYS A 47 22.71 -6.65 19.55
C LYS A 47 23.06 -7.93 20.27
N TYR A 48 23.80 -8.78 19.60
CA TYR A 48 24.51 -9.90 20.20
C TYR A 48 26.00 -9.78 19.87
N LYS A 49 26.83 -9.50 20.89
CA LYS A 49 28.21 -9.05 20.70
C LYS A 49 28.22 -7.77 19.84
N ASP A 50 28.91 -7.77 18.71
CA ASP A 50 29.01 -6.63 17.77
C ASP A 50 28.01 -6.70 16.61
N GLU A 51 27.18 -7.77 16.53
CA GLU A 51 26.27 -8.02 15.42
C GLU A 51 24.85 -7.51 15.75
N VAL A 52 24.21 -6.91 14.75
CA VAL A 52 22.81 -6.48 14.83
C VAL A 52 21.90 -7.65 14.46
N ILE A 53 20.91 -7.93 15.31
CA ILE A 53 19.92 -8.97 15.12
C ILE A 53 18.55 -8.32 14.91
N TYR A 54 17.87 -8.68 13.84
CA TYR A 54 16.52 -8.21 13.51
C TYR A 54 15.48 -9.21 14.01
N VAL A 55 14.55 -8.75 14.84
CA VAL A 55 13.57 -9.59 15.55
C VAL A 55 12.17 -9.07 15.31
N PRO A 56 11.25 -9.84 14.70
CA PRO A 56 9.82 -9.49 14.64
C PRO A 56 9.19 -9.42 16.03
N ASP A 57 8.13 -8.60 16.17
CA ASP A 57 7.35 -8.46 17.40
C ASP A 57 8.17 -8.09 18.64
N PHE A 58 9.19 -7.30 18.47
CA PHE A 58 10.08 -6.87 19.55
C PHE A 58 10.20 -5.34 19.52
N TYR A 59 9.64 -4.68 20.52
CA TYR A 59 9.48 -3.23 20.52
C TYR A 59 10.53 -2.51 21.37
N PRO A 60 10.83 -1.24 21.08
CA PRO A 60 11.86 -0.48 21.80
C PRO A 60 11.65 -0.49 23.33
N GLY A 61 12.72 -0.78 24.04
CA GLY A 61 12.75 -0.89 25.51
C GLY A 61 12.28 -2.23 26.06
N GLU A 62 11.87 -3.17 25.23
CA GLU A 62 11.59 -4.54 25.66
C GLU A 62 12.86 -5.36 25.88
N GLU A 63 12.79 -6.23 26.89
CA GLU A 63 13.83 -7.20 27.19
C GLU A 63 13.27 -8.61 27.02
N GLY A 64 14.08 -9.53 26.46
CA GLY A 64 13.60 -10.87 26.25
C GLY A 64 14.65 -11.83 25.71
N LYS A 65 14.27 -13.09 25.73
CA LYS A 65 15.10 -14.19 25.23
C LYS A 65 14.91 -14.36 23.72
N ILE A 66 16.00 -14.27 22.99
CA ILE A 66 16.02 -14.24 21.53
C ILE A 66 16.80 -15.44 21.03
N LEU A 67 16.25 -16.13 20.01
CA LEU A 67 16.93 -17.14 19.22
C LEU A 67 17.39 -16.52 17.91
N VAL A 68 18.69 -16.42 17.66
CA VAL A 68 19.22 -16.10 16.32
C VAL A 68 18.94 -17.30 15.41
N SER A 69 18.05 -17.12 14.45
CA SER A 69 17.51 -18.24 13.65
C SER A 69 18.30 -18.48 12.38
N TYR A 70 18.65 -17.41 11.67
CA TYR A 70 19.36 -17.52 10.39
C TYR A 70 20.10 -16.24 10.02
N LYS A 71 21.05 -16.39 9.07
CA LYS A 71 21.74 -15.29 8.40
C LYS A 71 21.37 -15.24 6.93
N ARG A 72 21.05 -14.05 6.41
CA ARG A 72 20.71 -13.80 5.00
C ARG A 72 21.36 -12.51 4.53
N ASN A 73 22.09 -12.56 3.43
CA ASN A 73 22.78 -11.40 2.85
C ASN A 73 23.60 -10.59 3.88
N GLY A 74 24.30 -11.28 4.78
CA GLY A 74 25.10 -10.67 5.83
C GLY A 74 24.32 -10.19 7.07
N GLN A 75 22.98 -10.18 7.05
CA GLN A 75 22.13 -9.76 8.14
C GLN A 75 21.63 -10.94 8.98
N TYR A 76 21.55 -10.77 10.30
CA TYR A 76 21.07 -11.78 11.23
C TYR A 76 19.61 -11.54 11.59
N PHE A 77 18.85 -12.63 11.58
CA PHE A 77 17.43 -12.63 11.94
C PHE A 77 17.18 -13.55 13.12
N GLY A 78 16.39 -13.06 14.04
CA GLY A 78 16.05 -13.78 15.27
C GLY A 78 14.54 -13.95 15.44
N LYS A 79 14.20 -14.76 16.43
CA LYS A 79 12.84 -14.97 16.92
C LYS A 79 12.81 -14.65 18.42
N LEU A 80 11.84 -13.86 18.84
CA LEU A 80 11.54 -13.66 20.25
C LEU A 80 10.94 -14.95 20.83
N LEU A 81 11.59 -15.55 21.83
CA LEU A 81 11.13 -16.76 22.50
C LEU A 81 10.23 -16.43 23.69
N SER A 82 10.64 -15.44 24.49
CA SER A 82 9.89 -14.95 25.64
C SER A 82 10.26 -13.51 25.94
N LEU A 83 9.28 -12.73 26.43
CA LEU A 83 9.51 -11.39 26.98
C LEU A 83 9.75 -11.52 28.50
N SER A 84 10.87 -10.97 28.99
CA SER A 84 11.15 -10.80 30.41
C SER A 84 10.63 -9.45 30.92
N LYS A 85 10.62 -8.42 30.05
CA LYS A 85 10.12 -7.09 30.38
C LYS A 85 9.41 -6.51 29.15
N PRO A 86 8.08 -6.50 29.11
CA PRO A 86 7.33 -5.88 28.03
C PRO A 86 7.42 -4.34 28.09
N SER A 87 7.33 -3.71 26.92
CA SER A 87 7.17 -2.26 26.82
C SER A 87 5.80 -1.83 27.37
N LYS A 88 5.73 -0.66 28.01
CA LYS A 88 4.47 -0.02 28.37
C LYS A 88 3.61 0.35 27.15
N ASP A 89 4.22 0.41 25.99
CA ASP A 89 3.56 0.74 24.73
C ASP A 89 3.03 -0.50 24.00
N ARG A 90 3.28 -1.71 24.53
CA ARG A 90 2.64 -2.95 24.07
C ARG A 90 1.20 -3.02 24.57
N ILE A 91 0.26 -3.27 23.66
CA ILE A 91 -1.17 -3.40 23.94
C ILE A 91 -1.67 -4.77 23.51
N PRO A 92 -2.76 -5.27 24.07
CA PRO A 92 -3.41 -6.48 23.55
C PRO A 92 -3.89 -6.26 22.10
N SER A 93 -3.62 -7.22 21.22
CA SER A 93 -4.16 -7.20 19.85
C SER A 93 -5.63 -7.64 19.88
N GLU A 94 -6.50 -6.84 19.27
CA GLU A 94 -7.91 -7.19 19.05
C GLU A 94 -8.10 -8.09 17.80
N CYS A 95 -7.06 -8.23 16.95
CA CYS A 95 -7.14 -9.03 15.73
C CYS A 95 -6.90 -10.50 16.02
N PRO A 96 -7.88 -11.40 15.80
CA PRO A 96 -7.71 -12.83 16.07
C PRO A 96 -6.73 -13.51 15.10
N TYR A 97 -6.37 -12.83 14.01
CA TYR A 97 -5.46 -13.34 12.97
C TYR A 97 -4.08 -12.72 13.05
N PHE A 98 -3.82 -11.89 14.05
CA PHE A 98 -2.50 -11.29 14.25
C PHE A 98 -1.43 -12.37 14.40
N LYS A 99 -0.25 -12.17 13.82
CA LYS A 99 0.84 -13.16 13.76
C LYS A 99 0.58 -14.39 12.85
N GLN A 100 -0.59 -14.54 12.27
CA GLN A 100 -0.90 -15.57 11.29
C GLN A 100 -0.98 -15.00 9.86
N CYS A 101 -1.60 -13.82 9.74
CA CYS A 101 -1.90 -13.17 8.46
C CYS A 101 -0.70 -12.43 7.87
N GLY A 102 0.22 -11.87 8.68
CA GLY A 102 1.33 -11.05 8.20
C GLY A 102 0.94 -9.71 7.56
N GLY A 103 -0.35 -9.38 7.48
CA GLY A 103 -0.83 -8.12 6.87
C GLY A 103 -0.65 -6.89 7.75
N CYS A 104 -0.54 -7.07 9.06
CA CYS A 104 -0.34 -6.03 10.06
C CYS A 104 0.87 -6.36 10.93
N ILE A 105 1.63 -5.33 11.33
CA ILE A 105 2.83 -5.47 12.16
C ILE A 105 2.59 -4.89 13.55
N PHE A 106 1.80 -3.82 13.66
CA PHE A 106 1.64 -3.02 14.87
C PHE A 106 0.27 -3.19 15.55
N GLN A 107 -0.39 -4.35 15.41
CA GLN A 107 -1.68 -4.61 16.06
C GLN A 107 -1.59 -4.67 17.59
N ASP A 108 -0.43 -5.03 18.13
CA ASP A 108 -0.15 -5.08 19.57
C ASP A 108 0.80 -3.96 20.03
N TYR A 109 0.87 -2.85 19.27
CA TYR A 109 1.67 -1.68 19.61
C TYR A 109 0.81 -0.42 19.68
N SER A 110 1.09 0.47 20.64
CA SER A 110 0.39 1.75 20.82
C SER A 110 0.39 2.55 19.52
N TYR A 111 -0.78 3.05 19.10
CA TYR A 111 -0.91 3.78 17.85
C TYR A 111 -0.12 5.11 17.86
N GLU A 112 -0.04 5.75 19.01
CA GLU A 112 0.79 6.96 19.17
C GLU A 112 2.27 6.65 18.92
N LYS A 113 2.75 5.51 19.40
CA LYS A 113 4.14 5.07 19.18
C LYS A 113 4.38 4.58 17.75
N GLU A 114 3.40 3.98 17.13
CA GLU A 114 3.44 3.65 15.69
C GLU A 114 3.61 4.94 14.86
N LYS A 115 2.84 6.00 15.14
CA LYS A 115 2.95 7.29 14.45
C LYS A 115 4.32 7.94 14.68
N GLU A 116 4.80 7.92 15.90
CA GLU A 116 6.14 8.44 16.23
C GLU A 116 7.24 7.66 15.51
N HIS A 117 7.14 6.33 15.47
CA HIS A 117 8.08 5.50 14.70
C HIS A 117 8.09 5.89 13.22
N LYS A 118 6.92 6.10 12.59
CA LYS A 118 6.79 6.51 11.19
C LYS A 118 7.43 7.89 10.93
N ARG A 119 7.29 8.83 11.86
CA ARG A 119 7.97 10.13 11.82
C ARG A 119 9.48 9.98 11.84
N LEU A 120 9.99 9.27 12.85
CA LEU A 120 11.42 9.03 13.02
C LEU A 120 12.04 8.24 11.85
N LEU A 121 11.28 7.35 11.25
CA LEU A 121 11.72 6.61 10.06
C LEU A 121 12.07 7.57 8.91
N ILE A 122 11.21 8.53 8.62
CA ILE A 122 11.44 9.53 7.58
C ILE A 122 12.63 10.40 7.93
N GLN A 123 12.68 10.94 9.15
CA GLN A 123 13.77 11.79 9.65
C GLN A 123 15.14 11.09 9.52
N ASN A 124 15.22 9.84 10.01
CA ASN A 124 16.46 9.07 9.99
C ASN A 124 16.92 8.73 8.54
N GLN A 125 15.98 8.45 7.62
CA GLN A 125 16.34 8.18 6.23
C GLN A 125 16.85 9.45 5.53
N LEU A 126 16.22 10.58 5.77
CA LEU A 126 16.66 11.87 5.24
C LEU A 126 18.06 12.21 5.74
N HIS A 127 18.26 12.19 7.07
CA HIS A 127 19.58 12.44 7.67
C HIS A 127 20.67 11.53 7.06
N LYS A 128 20.39 10.21 7.01
CA LYS A 128 21.36 9.21 6.53
C LYS A 128 21.79 9.43 5.06
N ILE A 129 20.86 9.83 4.20
CA ILE A 129 21.09 9.86 2.74
C ILE A 129 21.51 11.27 2.29
N THR A 130 20.87 12.31 2.82
CA THR A 130 21.13 13.70 2.41
C THR A 130 22.17 14.40 3.23
N GLY A 131 22.43 13.94 4.46
CA GLY A 131 23.23 14.64 5.47
C GLY A 131 22.51 15.84 6.10
N VAL A 132 21.27 16.12 5.71
CA VAL A 132 20.43 17.18 6.28
C VAL A 132 19.61 16.60 7.42
N ASP A 133 19.42 17.36 8.48
CA ASP A 133 18.56 17.01 9.61
C ASP A 133 17.31 17.92 9.63
N PRO A 134 16.34 17.65 8.74
CA PRO A 134 15.17 18.50 8.63
C PRO A 134 14.21 18.26 9.79
N ASP A 135 13.46 19.29 10.15
CA ASP A 135 12.33 19.13 11.04
C ASP A 135 11.20 18.37 10.34
N VAL A 136 10.78 17.24 10.94
CA VAL A 136 9.70 16.40 10.43
C VAL A 136 8.50 16.55 11.36
N ASN A 137 7.40 17.03 10.81
CA ASN A 137 6.17 17.22 11.56
C ASN A 137 5.65 15.91 12.20
N PRO A 138 4.87 15.99 13.28
CA PRO A 138 4.17 14.82 13.80
C PRO A 138 3.32 14.13 12.73
N THR A 139 3.32 12.79 12.73
CA THR A 139 2.54 12.01 11.75
C THR A 139 1.04 12.24 11.95
N ILE A 140 0.37 12.71 10.91
CA ILE A 140 -1.09 12.78 10.90
C ILE A 140 -1.63 11.34 10.78
N GLY A 141 -2.50 10.93 11.68
CA GLY A 141 -3.10 9.59 11.71
C GLY A 141 -4.61 9.61 11.93
N MET A 142 -5.21 8.45 11.83
CA MET A 142 -6.65 8.24 12.03
C MET A 142 -7.03 8.37 13.50
N LYS A 143 -8.25 8.85 13.77
CA LYS A 143 -8.84 8.77 15.12
C LYS A 143 -9.12 7.33 15.54
N LYS A 144 -9.58 6.50 14.59
CA LYS A 144 -9.83 5.07 14.76
C LYS A 144 -9.12 4.30 13.64
N PRO A 145 -7.94 3.70 13.91
CA PRO A 145 -7.11 3.05 12.89
C PRO A 145 -7.63 1.65 12.50
N THR A 146 -8.94 1.55 12.26
CA THR A 146 -9.65 0.32 11.89
C THR A 146 -10.65 0.58 10.77
N HIS A 147 -11.01 -0.47 10.03
CA HIS A 147 -12.05 -0.46 8.99
C HIS A 147 -11.87 0.59 7.88
N TYR A 148 -10.63 0.96 7.61
CA TYR A 148 -10.30 2.01 6.64
C TYR A 148 -10.11 1.50 5.22
N ARG A 149 -9.77 0.20 5.07
CA ARG A 149 -9.33 -0.33 3.78
C ARG A 149 -10.51 -0.64 2.87
N ASN A 150 -10.62 0.12 1.77
CA ASN A 150 -11.70 0.03 0.81
C ASN A 150 -11.45 -0.94 -0.36
N LYS A 151 -10.26 -1.53 -0.46
CA LYS A 151 -9.93 -2.55 -1.47
C LYS A 151 -9.37 -3.78 -0.82
N ILE A 152 -10.06 -4.89 -0.99
CA ILE A 152 -9.78 -6.17 -0.37
C ILE A 152 -9.56 -7.22 -1.46
N GLN A 153 -8.58 -8.08 -1.29
CA GLN A 153 -8.29 -9.19 -2.19
C GLN A 153 -8.19 -10.46 -1.35
N LEU A 154 -9.15 -11.33 -1.51
CA LEU A 154 -9.23 -12.62 -0.82
C LEU A 154 -8.95 -13.76 -1.80
N HIS A 155 -8.38 -14.83 -1.29
CA HIS A 155 -8.02 -16.01 -2.05
C HIS A 155 -8.99 -17.15 -1.71
N PHE A 156 -9.52 -17.84 -2.73
CA PHE A 156 -10.18 -19.12 -2.53
C PHE A 156 -9.14 -20.22 -2.34
N GLY A 157 -9.45 -21.21 -1.52
CA GLY A 157 -8.56 -22.33 -1.25
C GLY A 157 -9.32 -23.42 -0.49
N LYS A 158 -8.59 -24.45 -0.05
CA LYS A 158 -9.11 -25.51 0.80
C LYS A 158 -8.46 -25.49 2.18
N ASP A 159 -9.22 -25.84 3.19
CA ASP A 159 -8.69 -26.09 4.53
C ASP A 159 -8.22 -27.57 4.66
N LYS A 160 -7.74 -27.94 5.85
CA LYS A 160 -7.30 -29.31 6.14
C LYS A 160 -8.38 -30.41 6.02
N ASN A 161 -9.66 -30.01 5.96
CA ASN A 161 -10.81 -30.88 5.82
C ASN A 161 -11.36 -30.85 4.38
N GLU A 162 -10.59 -30.36 3.39
CA GLU A 162 -10.99 -30.20 1.99
C GLU A 162 -12.17 -29.22 1.78
N SER A 163 -12.60 -28.49 2.81
CA SER A 163 -13.67 -27.51 2.68
C SER A 163 -13.16 -26.22 2.03
N THR A 164 -13.94 -25.67 1.08
CA THR A 164 -13.65 -24.39 0.46
C THR A 164 -13.57 -23.28 1.50
N VAL A 165 -12.48 -22.52 1.50
CA VAL A 165 -12.26 -21.35 2.35
C VAL A 165 -11.97 -20.12 1.50
N LEU A 166 -12.24 -18.94 2.09
CA LEU A 166 -11.93 -17.64 1.51
C LEU A 166 -11.20 -16.80 2.56
N GLY A 167 -10.05 -16.25 2.21
CA GLY A 167 -9.25 -15.50 3.16
C GLY A 167 -7.91 -15.06 2.62
N PHE A 168 -6.93 -15.00 3.50
CA PHE A 168 -5.57 -14.60 3.16
C PHE A 168 -4.62 -15.79 3.17
N TYR A 169 -3.44 -15.61 2.60
CA TYR A 169 -2.35 -16.54 2.80
C TYR A 169 -1.78 -16.40 4.22
N LYS A 170 -1.45 -17.51 4.84
CA LYS A 170 -0.58 -17.49 6.03
C LYS A 170 0.74 -16.85 5.66
N GLU A 171 1.29 -16.04 6.53
CA GLU A 171 2.53 -15.32 6.31
C GLU A 171 3.63 -16.24 5.77
N GLY A 172 4.26 -15.82 4.66
CA GLY A 172 5.34 -16.59 4.00
C GLY A 172 4.91 -17.87 3.28
N THR A 173 3.61 -18.11 3.06
CA THR A 173 3.10 -19.32 2.38
C THR A 173 2.05 -18.99 1.34
N HIS A 174 1.65 -20.01 0.55
CA HIS A 174 0.47 -20.00 -0.31
C HIS A 174 -0.73 -20.77 0.31
N VAL A 175 -0.67 -21.07 1.60
CA VAL A 175 -1.76 -21.75 2.32
C VAL A 175 -2.81 -20.72 2.70
N VAL A 176 -4.00 -20.83 2.12
CA VAL A 176 -5.14 -19.96 2.46
C VAL A 176 -5.71 -20.35 3.81
N PHE A 177 -5.99 -19.39 4.66
CA PHE A 177 -6.77 -19.58 5.88
C PHE A 177 -8.00 -18.69 5.88
N SER A 178 -9.07 -19.17 6.48
CA SER A 178 -10.35 -18.44 6.51
C SER A 178 -10.25 -17.17 7.35
N VAL A 179 -10.71 -16.06 6.80
CA VAL A 179 -10.83 -14.77 7.50
C VAL A 179 -12.28 -14.33 7.46
N LYS A 180 -12.94 -14.30 8.62
CA LYS A 180 -14.34 -13.88 8.74
C LYS A 180 -14.48 -12.38 8.98
N LYS A 181 -13.49 -11.76 9.66
CA LYS A 181 -13.54 -10.35 10.03
C LYS A 181 -12.11 -9.80 10.17
N CYS A 182 -11.73 -8.94 9.27
CA CYS A 182 -10.45 -8.23 9.35
C CYS A 182 -10.66 -6.85 10.00
N LEU A 183 -9.78 -6.46 10.93
CA LEU A 183 -9.95 -5.18 11.63
C LEU A 183 -9.62 -3.96 10.79
N ILE A 184 -8.85 -4.10 9.72
CA ILE A 184 -8.49 -2.94 8.87
C ILE A 184 -9.37 -2.82 7.63
N GLU A 185 -10.09 -3.88 7.24
CA GLU A 185 -11.01 -3.87 6.10
C GLU A 185 -12.33 -3.18 6.44
N ASP A 186 -12.94 -2.55 5.44
CA ASP A 186 -14.33 -2.11 5.52
C ASP A 186 -15.23 -3.31 5.93
N SER A 187 -16.03 -3.13 6.96
CA SER A 187 -16.85 -4.21 7.53
C SER A 187 -17.84 -4.81 6.53
N ARG A 188 -18.33 -4.00 5.57
CA ARG A 188 -19.22 -4.43 4.48
C ARG A 188 -18.54 -5.48 3.60
N ALA A 189 -17.23 -5.37 3.36
CA ALA A 189 -16.49 -6.34 2.56
C ALA A 189 -16.38 -7.69 3.28
N SER A 190 -16.17 -7.70 4.60
CA SER A 190 -16.17 -8.94 5.39
C SER A 190 -17.53 -9.65 5.38
N GLU A 191 -18.62 -8.89 5.41
CA GLU A 191 -19.98 -9.43 5.31
C GLU A 191 -20.22 -10.07 3.95
N ILE A 192 -19.96 -9.33 2.87
CA ILE A 192 -20.13 -9.82 1.49
C ILE A 192 -19.27 -11.05 1.22
N SER A 193 -18.01 -11.04 1.64
CA SER A 193 -17.11 -12.18 1.42
C SER A 193 -17.63 -13.45 2.11
N SER A 194 -18.23 -13.30 3.29
CA SER A 194 -18.83 -14.43 4.02
C SER A 194 -20.08 -14.97 3.33
N GLN A 195 -20.94 -14.09 2.81
CA GLN A 195 -22.14 -14.47 2.04
C GLN A 195 -21.75 -15.16 0.73
N ILE A 196 -20.81 -14.61 -0.04
CA ILE A 196 -20.33 -15.24 -1.30
C ILE A 196 -19.71 -16.61 -1.00
N LEU A 197 -18.90 -16.74 0.05
CA LEU A 197 -18.32 -18.04 0.43
C LEU A 197 -19.40 -19.09 0.73
N ALA A 198 -20.49 -18.72 1.42
CA ALA A 198 -21.60 -19.62 1.69
C ALA A 198 -22.23 -20.10 0.37
N LEU A 199 -22.53 -19.18 -0.56
CA LEU A 199 -23.10 -19.52 -1.87
C LEU A 199 -22.16 -20.42 -2.71
N VAL A 200 -20.86 -20.18 -2.68
CA VAL A 200 -19.85 -21.00 -3.37
C VAL A 200 -19.84 -22.42 -2.83
N ARG A 201 -19.96 -22.58 -1.50
CA ARG A 201 -20.03 -23.90 -0.85
C ARG A 201 -21.32 -24.63 -1.18
N ASP A 202 -22.46 -23.95 -1.09
CA ASP A 202 -23.78 -24.53 -1.41
C ASP A 202 -23.88 -25.00 -2.87
N LEU A 203 -23.16 -24.35 -3.76
CA LEU A 203 -23.09 -24.71 -5.19
C LEU A 203 -21.91 -25.63 -5.52
N GLU A 204 -21.14 -26.06 -4.53
CA GLU A 204 -19.98 -26.94 -4.66
C GLU A 204 -18.98 -26.49 -5.74
N ILE A 205 -18.74 -25.17 -5.91
CA ILE A 205 -17.82 -24.64 -6.89
C ILE A 205 -16.39 -24.82 -6.39
N PRO A 206 -15.51 -25.53 -7.10
CA PRO A 206 -14.18 -25.86 -6.62
C PRO A 206 -13.25 -24.64 -6.62
N PRO A 207 -12.51 -24.38 -5.52
CA PRO A 207 -11.44 -23.39 -5.53
C PRO A 207 -10.28 -23.85 -6.41
N TYR A 208 -9.59 -22.87 -7.01
CA TYR A 208 -8.41 -23.16 -7.83
C TYR A 208 -7.22 -23.58 -6.98
N GLU A 209 -6.54 -24.62 -7.39
CA GLU A 209 -5.31 -25.14 -6.79
C GLU A 209 -4.14 -24.95 -7.75
N GLU A 210 -3.14 -24.17 -7.36
CA GLU A 210 -2.02 -23.80 -8.23
C GLU A 210 -1.11 -25.01 -8.54
N GLU A 211 -0.94 -25.95 -7.61
CA GLU A 211 -0.08 -27.11 -7.76
C GLU A 211 -0.60 -28.07 -8.84
N THR A 212 -1.90 -28.35 -8.82
CA THR A 212 -2.57 -29.29 -9.73
C THR A 212 -3.13 -28.62 -10.97
N ASP A 213 -3.17 -27.28 -11.01
CA ASP A 213 -3.88 -26.48 -12.04
C ASP A 213 -5.37 -26.85 -12.17
N ALA A 214 -5.96 -27.39 -11.11
CA ALA A 214 -7.36 -27.79 -11.04
C ALA A 214 -8.21 -26.74 -10.34
N GLY A 215 -9.55 -26.87 -10.48
CA GLY A 215 -10.49 -25.93 -9.88
C GLY A 215 -10.70 -24.66 -10.69
N GLU A 216 -11.57 -23.76 -10.20
CA GLU A 216 -12.18 -22.72 -11.01
C GLU A 216 -12.07 -21.32 -10.39
N LEU A 217 -12.37 -21.17 -9.08
CA LEU A 217 -12.36 -19.87 -8.40
C LEU A 217 -11.01 -19.57 -7.79
N LYS A 218 -10.40 -18.45 -8.20
CA LYS A 218 -9.06 -18.03 -7.72
C LYS A 218 -9.14 -17.00 -6.61
N HIS A 219 -9.83 -15.88 -6.86
CA HIS A 219 -9.86 -14.74 -5.93
C HIS A 219 -11.22 -14.06 -5.93
N LEU A 220 -11.49 -13.37 -4.83
CA LEU A 220 -12.56 -12.38 -4.71
C LEU A 220 -11.93 -11.03 -4.42
N LEU A 221 -12.11 -10.06 -5.31
CA LEU A 221 -11.75 -8.68 -5.06
C LEU A 221 -13.02 -7.90 -4.73
N ILE A 222 -12.98 -7.12 -3.65
CA ILE A 222 -14.07 -6.23 -3.24
C ILE A 222 -13.52 -4.82 -3.16
N ARG A 223 -14.26 -3.86 -3.74
CA ARG A 223 -14.05 -2.43 -3.53
C ARG A 223 -15.29 -1.82 -2.91
N THR A 224 -15.09 -0.96 -1.93
CA THR A 224 -16.15 -0.21 -1.28
C THR A 224 -15.96 1.27 -1.52
N SER A 225 -17.02 2.04 -1.81
CA SER A 225 -16.96 3.49 -1.76
C SER A 225 -17.21 3.96 -0.33
N TYR A 226 -16.59 5.06 0.04
CA TYR A 226 -16.65 5.60 1.39
C TYR A 226 -17.89 6.46 1.59
N HIS A 227 -18.12 7.41 0.70
CA HIS A 227 -19.27 8.33 0.78
C HIS A 227 -20.53 7.72 0.16
N GLU A 228 -20.45 7.14 -1.05
CA GLU A 228 -21.60 6.67 -1.83
C GLU A 228 -22.13 5.29 -1.39
N LYS A 229 -21.43 4.61 -0.48
CA LYS A 229 -21.81 3.30 0.07
C LYS A 229 -21.95 2.18 -0.98
N GLN A 230 -21.42 2.37 -2.18
CA GLN A 230 -21.44 1.40 -3.27
C GLN A 230 -20.43 0.29 -3.07
N LEU A 231 -20.70 -0.87 -3.68
CA LEU A 231 -19.87 -2.06 -3.61
C LEU A 231 -19.63 -2.67 -5.00
N LEU A 232 -18.35 -2.86 -5.35
CA LEU A 232 -17.92 -3.57 -6.54
C LEU A 232 -17.27 -4.88 -6.13
N CYS A 233 -17.76 -5.98 -6.68
CA CYS A 233 -17.17 -7.30 -6.50
C CYS A 233 -16.63 -7.84 -7.81
N VAL A 234 -15.44 -8.47 -7.77
CA VAL A 234 -14.85 -9.18 -8.89
C VAL A 234 -14.60 -10.63 -8.51
N LEU A 235 -15.27 -11.53 -9.19
CA LEU A 235 -14.96 -12.96 -9.16
C LEU A 235 -13.81 -13.22 -10.12
N VAL A 236 -12.67 -13.64 -9.63
CA VAL A 236 -11.54 -14.03 -10.47
C VAL A 236 -11.59 -15.52 -10.68
N THR A 237 -11.76 -15.94 -11.93
CA THR A 237 -11.91 -17.34 -12.32
C THR A 237 -10.79 -17.77 -13.26
N LYS A 238 -10.50 -19.07 -13.31
CA LYS A 238 -9.56 -19.64 -14.28
C LYS A 238 -10.07 -19.44 -15.69
N ASP A 239 -11.32 -19.85 -15.93
CA ASP A 239 -11.98 -19.83 -17.23
C ASP A 239 -13.24 -18.97 -17.21
N LEU A 240 -13.76 -18.63 -18.41
CA LEU A 240 -14.98 -17.84 -18.53
C LEU A 240 -16.20 -18.61 -18.03
N ASN A 241 -16.29 -19.90 -18.40
CA ASN A 241 -17.35 -20.79 -17.94
C ASN A 241 -16.82 -21.59 -16.75
N PHE A 242 -17.61 -21.70 -15.70
CA PHE A 242 -17.32 -22.49 -14.53
C PHE A 242 -18.59 -23.11 -13.94
N THR A 243 -18.43 -24.07 -13.08
CA THR A 243 -19.53 -24.84 -12.46
C THR A 243 -20.57 -23.93 -11.82
N ASN A 244 -21.82 -24.12 -12.17
CA ASN A 244 -22.96 -23.35 -11.62
C ASN A 244 -22.84 -21.80 -11.77
N ARG A 245 -22.11 -21.32 -12.75
CA ARG A 245 -21.83 -19.89 -12.97
C ARG A 245 -23.09 -19.02 -12.90
N ASP A 246 -24.07 -19.27 -13.75
CA ASP A 246 -25.27 -18.40 -13.87
C ASP A 246 -26.16 -18.51 -12.61
N LYS A 247 -26.16 -19.69 -11.97
CA LYS A 247 -26.85 -19.91 -10.70
C LYS A 247 -26.18 -19.09 -9.59
N LEU A 248 -24.84 -19.08 -9.51
CA LEU A 248 -24.10 -18.26 -8.54
C LEU A 248 -24.40 -16.77 -8.74
N ILE A 249 -24.36 -16.26 -9.98
CA ILE A 249 -24.67 -14.87 -10.29
C ILE A 249 -26.08 -14.50 -9.81
N THR A 250 -27.08 -15.31 -10.15
CA THR A 250 -28.47 -15.09 -9.75
C THR A 250 -28.62 -15.10 -8.21
N MET A 251 -27.93 -16.02 -7.53
CA MET A 251 -27.97 -16.09 -6.08
C MET A 251 -27.27 -14.90 -5.42
N ILE A 252 -26.12 -14.44 -5.96
CA ILE A 252 -25.45 -13.23 -5.49
C ILE A 252 -26.36 -12.01 -5.64
N GLN A 253 -27.00 -11.79 -6.78
CA GLN A 253 -27.94 -10.68 -6.99
C GLN A 253 -29.07 -10.69 -5.97
N ARG A 254 -29.59 -11.89 -5.63
CA ARG A 254 -30.72 -12.04 -4.72
C ARG A 254 -30.31 -11.91 -3.24
N CYS A 255 -29.18 -12.53 -2.86
CA CYS A 255 -28.76 -12.64 -1.46
C CYS A 255 -27.84 -11.50 -1.02
N CYS A 256 -27.19 -10.79 -1.96
CA CYS A 256 -26.27 -9.70 -1.69
C CYS A 256 -26.71 -8.42 -2.44
N PRO A 257 -27.93 -7.88 -2.20
CA PRO A 257 -28.47 -6.76 -2.95
C PRO A 257 -27.67 -5.45 -2.79
N GLN A 258 -26.79 -5.37 -1.77
CA GLN A 258 -25.88 -4.26 -1.54
C GLN A 258 -24.72 -4.19 -2.54
N ILE A 259 -24.48 -5.23 -3.34
CA ILE A 259 -23.47 -5.19 -4.41
C ILE A 259 -24.02 -4.35 -5.58
N THR A 260 -23.37 -3.22 -5.84
CA THR A 260 -23.75 -2.30 -6.93
C THR A 260 -23.39 -2.89 -8.30
N THR A 261 -22.24 -3.55 -8.38
CA THR A 261 -21.76 -4.16 -9.63
C THR A 261 -20.95 -5.42 -9.37
N LEU A 262 -21.16 -6.43 -10.18
CA LEU A 262 -20.43 -7.69 -10.17
C LEU A 262 -19.72 -7.89 -11.50
N ILE A 263 -18.42 -8.20 -11.43
CA ILE A 263 -17.57 -8.43 -12.59
C ILE A 263 -16.97 -9.84 -12.49
N GLN A 264 -16.81 -10.51 -13.60
CA GLN A 264 -15.95 -11.68 -13.72
C GLN A 264 -14.65 -11.27 -14.41
N SER A 265 -13.51 -11.58 -13.79
CA SER A 265 -12.20 -11.43 -14.39
C SER A 265 -11.59 -12.81 -14.66
N VAL A 266 -11.30 -13.09 -15.93
CA VAL A 266 -10.76 -14.41 -16.34
C VAL A 266 -9.25 -14.36 -16.31
N ASN A 267 -8.64 -15.17 -15.43
CA ASN A 267 -7.19 -15.28 -15.27
C ASN A 267 -6.74 -16.76 -15.28
N GLY A 268 -6.56 -17.33 -16.49
CA GLY A 268 -6.05 -18.69 -16.69
C GLY A 268 -4.54 -18.85 -16.44
N LYS A 269 -3.80 -17.76 -16.15
CA LYS A 269 -2.35 -17.82 -15.99
C LYS A 269 -1.95 -18.15 -14.55
N LYS A 270 -0.82 -18.86 -14.37
CA LYS A 270 -0.13 -19.01 -13.09
C LYS A 270 0.73 -17.77 -12.88
N THR A 271 0.21 -16.77 -12.19
CA THR A 271 0.87 -15.45 -11.99
C THR A 271 0.40 -14.80 -10.70
N ASN A 272 1.24 -13.94 -10.13
CA ASN A 272 0.88 -13.12 -8.97
C ASN A 272 -0.07 -11.95 -9.32
N VAL A 273 -0.36 -11.72 -10.60
CA VAL A 273 -1.34 -10.72 -11.03
C VAL A 273 -2.75 -11.27 -10.78
N ILE A 274 -3.54 -10.58 -9.99
CA ILE A 274 -4.87 -11.03 -9.56
C ILE A 274 -5.86 -10.98 -10.73
N LEU A 275 -6.01 -9.81 -11.37
CA LEU A 275 -6.97 -9.61 -12.46
C LEU A 275 -6.41 -10.11 -13.79
N GLY A 276 -7.19 -10.92 -14.49
CA GLY A 276 -6.85 -11.39 -15.85
C GLY A 276 -7.10 -10.32 -16.91
N ASN A 277 -6.79 -10.62 -18.16
CA ASN A 277 -6.93 -9.66 -19.27
C ASN A 277 -8.37 -9.49 -19.78
N LYS A 278 -9.26 -10.45 -19.49
CA LYS A 278 -10.66 -10.43 -19.91
C LYS A 278 -11.57 -10.16 -18.72
N GLU A 279 -12.36 -9.11 -18.80
CA GLU A 279 -13.39 -8.78 -17.83
C GLU A 279 -14.78 -8.82 -18.49
N VAL A 280 -15.76 -9.31 -17.73
CA VAL A 280 -17.17 -9.37 -18.13
C VAL A 280 -17.99 -8.78 -16.99
N VAL A 281 -18.73 -7.72 -17.28
CA VAL A 281 -19.70 -7.18 -16.34
C VAL A 281 -20.88 -8.15 -16.29
N LEU A 282 -21.12 -8.74 -15.13
CA LEU A 282 -22.20 -9.70 -14.92
C LEU A 282 -23.52 -9.00 -14.58
N TYR A 283 -23.46 -7.94 -13.79
CA TYR A 283 -24.53 -6.96 -13.61
C TYR A 283 -24.00 -5.64 -13.07
N GLY A 284 -24.85 -4.60 -13.10
CA GLY A 284 -24.49 -3.25 -12.71
C GLY A 284 -23.68 -2.50 -13.77
N PRO A 285 -23.16 -1.30 -13.46
CA PRO A 285 -22.48 -0.44 -14.43
C PRO A 285 -21.02 -0.85 -14.73
N GLY A 286 -20.42 -1.79 -14.00
CA GLY A 286 -19.01 -2.17 -14.14
C GLY A 286 -18.04 -1.29 -13.36
N TYR A 287 -18.54 -0.35 -12.57
CA TYR A 287 -17.75 0.55 -11.71
C TYR A 287 -18.56 0.95 -10.49
N ILE A 288 -17.91 1.60 -9.54
CA ILE A 288 -18.52 2.33 -8.42
C ILE A 288 -18.09 3.79 -8.48
N GLU A 289 -18.83 4.65 -7.79
CA GLU A 289 -18.53 6.05 -7.62
C GLU A 289 -18.16 6.32 -6.16
N ASP A 290 -17.26 7.27 -5.93
CA ASP A 290 -16.97 7.79 -4.61
C ASP A 290 -16.63 9.26 -4.67
N GLU A 291 -16.88 9.98 -3.58
CA GLU A 291 -16.50 11.37 -3.45
C GLU A 291 -15.13 11.50 -2.79
N LEU A 292 -14.29 12.41 -3.27
CA LEU A 292 -13.00 12.75 -2.69
C LEU A 292 -12.75 14.25 -2.83
N CYS A 293 -12.58 14.96 -1.71
CA CYS A 293 -12.37 16.41 -1.66
C CYS A 293 -13.46 17.22 -2.41
N GLY A 294 -14.72 16.74 -2.39
CA GLY A 294 -15.86 17.37 -3.06
C GLY A 294 -15.89 17.15 -4.57
N LEU A 295 -15.23 16.13 -5.08
CA LEU A 295 -15.28 15.69 -6.47
C LEU A 295 -15.71 14.24 -6.54
N SER A 296 -16.56 13.90 -7.52
CA SER A 296 -17.00 12.53 -7.77
C SER A 296 -16.03 11.81 -8.72
N PHE A 297 -15.61 10.59 -8.33
CA PHE A 297 -14.72 9.76 -9.11
C PHE A 297 -15.35 8.43 -9.48
N LYS A 298 -15.21 8.05 -10.75
CA LYS A 298 -15.49 6.71 -11.24
C LYS A 298 -14.32 5.79 -10.90
N ILE A 299 -14.62 4.65 -10.28
CA ILE A 299 -13.64 3.68 -9.82
C ILE A 299 -13.96 2.32 -10.42
N SER A 300 -13.15 1.87 -11.38
CA SER A 300 -13.27 0.54 -11.99
C SER A 300 -12.53 -0.52 -11.15
N ALA A 301 -12.66 -1.79 -11.54
CA ALA A 301 -11.91 -2.87 -10.90
C ALA A 301 -10.38 -2.66 -10.94
N ARG A 302 -9.87 -2.06 -12.03
CA ARG A 302 -8.43 -1.86 -12.30
C ARG A 302 -7.89 -0.52 -11.86
N SER A 303 -8.73 0.53 -11.76
CA SER A 303 -8.29 1.87 -11.40
C SER A 303 -7.45 1.84 -10.13
N PHE A 304 -6.31 2.53 -10.15
CA PHE A 304 -5.63 2.85 -8.90
C PHE A 304 -6.46 3.92 -8.17
N TYR A 305 -6.85 3.63 -6.96
CA TYR A 305 -7.51 4.54 -6.04
C TYR A 305 -7.01 4.21 -4.65
N GLN A 306 -6.67 5.21 -3.86
CA GLN A 306 -6.09 5.04 -2.53
C GLN A 306 -7.01 4.21 -1.63
N VAL A 307 -6.40 3.32 -0.84
CA VAL A 307 -7.16 2.31 -0.08
C VAL A 307 -7.73 2.81 1.25
N ASN A 308 -7.38 4.01 1.68
CA ASN A 308 -7.85 4.67 2.89
C ASN A 308 -8.46 6.03 2.54
N PRO A 309 -9.77 6.10 2.21
CA PRO A 309 -10.39 7.33 1.74
C PRO A 309 -10.30 8.49 2.73
N GLU A 310 -10.53 8.24 4.03
CA GLU A 310 -10.44 9.27 5.08
C GLU A 310 -9.06 9.93 5.09
N MET A 311 -8.00 9.13 5.11
CA MET A 311 -6.64 9.65 5.13
C MET A 311 -6.21 10.22 3.79
N THR A 312 -6.79 9.77 2.67
CA THR A 312 -6.55 10.33 1.34
C THR A 312 -7.07 11.75 1.25
N GLU A 313 -8.26 12.01 1.78
CA GLU A 313 -8.79 13.38 1.86
C GLU A 313 -7.89 14.30 2.68
N ILE A 314 -7.42 13.82 3.84
CA ILE A 314 -6.49 14.56 4.71
C ILE A 314 -5.18 14.82 3.98
N LEU A 315 -4.60 13.79 3.32
CA LEU A 315 -3.38 13.88 2.54
C LEU A 315 -3.48 14.95 1.45
N TYR A 316 -4.55 14.88 0.63
CA TYR A 316 -4.70 15.79 -0.50
C TYR A 316 -5.09 17.21 -0.07
N LYS A 317 -5.94 17.37 0.94
CA LYS A 317 -6.25 18.68 1.52
C LYS A 317 -4.98 19.34 2.07
N LYS A 318 -4.12 18.56 2.76
CA LYS A 318 -2.84 19.06 3.26
C LYS A 318 -1.86 19.40 2.14
N ALA A 319 -1.81 18.59 1.08
CA ALA A 319 -0.98 18.87 -0.09
C ALA A 319 -1.42 20.17 -0.80
N MET A 320 -2.73 20.40 -0.95
CA MET A 320 -3.26 21.65 -1.52
C MET A 320 -2.99 22.87 -0.63
N GLU A 321 -3.14 22.73 0.70
CA GLU A 321 -2.77 23.76 1.67
C GLU A 321 -1.31 24.19 1.52
N LEU A 322 -0.39 23.21 1.48
CA LEU A 322 1.05 23.47 1.33
C LEU A 322 1.40 24.03 -0.05
N ALA A 323 0.71 23.59 -1.10
CA ALA A 323 0.91 24.11 -2.45
C ALA A 323 0.59 25.60 -2.52
N ASP A 324 -0.41 26.07 -1.78
CA ASP A 324 -0.85 27.46 -1.77
C ASP A 324 -1.03 27.98 -3.21
N LEU A 325 -1.86 27.27 -3.99
CA LEU A 325 -2.09 27.53 -5.40
C LEU A 325 -2.72 28.91 -5.64
N LYS A 326 -2.27 29.59 -6.69
CA LYS A 326 -2.83 30.85 -7.14
C LYS A 326 -3.68 30.62 -8.40
N LYS A 327 -4.66 31.50 -8.63
CA LYS A 327 -5.57 31.38 -9.78
C LYS A 327 -4.86 31.44 -11.14
N GLU A 328 -3.69 32.05 -11.20
CA GLU A 328 -2.85 32.18 -12.38
C GLU A 328 -1.86 31.02 -12.56
N ASP A 329 -1.77 30.10 -11.61
CA ASP A 329 -0.80 29.00 -11.67
C ASP A 329 -1.13 27.98 -12.75
N VAL A 330 -0.08 27.53 -13.43
CA VAL A 330 -0.07 26.29 -14.23
C VAL A 330 0.50 25.17 -13.37
N VAL A 331 -0.32 24.16 -13.12
CA VAL A 331 0.04 23.00 -12.31
C VAL A 331 0.37 21.81 -13.19
N LEU A 332 1.48 21.15 -12.91
CA LEU A 332 1.84 19.85 -13.50
C LEU A 332 1.64 18.75 -12.46
N ASP A 333 0.82 17.74 -12.78
CA ASP A 333 0.54 16.55 -11.95
C ASP A 333 1.16 15.33 -12.64
N ALA A 334 2.33 14.90 -12.18
CA ALA A 334 3.05 13.76 -12.71
C ALA A 334 2.70 12.47 -11.95
N TYR A 335 2.57 11.35 -12.67
CA TYR A 335 2.09 10.06 -12.17
C TYR A 335 0.62 10.12 -11.70
N SER A 336 -0.23 10.75 -12.52
CA SER A 336 -1.53 11.25 -12.08
C SER A 336 -2.62 10.18 -11.84
N GLY A 337 -2.43 8.94 -12.31
CA GLY A 337 -3.44 7.88 -12.23
C GLY A 337 -4.76 8.34 -12.89
N ILE A 338 -5.88 8.21 -12.15
CA ILE A 338 -7.20 8.66 -12.62
C ILE A 338 -7.42 10.18 -12.43
N GLY A 339 -6.35 10.94 -12.23
CA GLY A 339 -6.36 12.41 -12.15
C GLY A 339 -6.76 12.99 -10.80
N THR A 340 -6.66 12.24 -9.70
CA THR A 340 -7.19 12.70 -8.39
C THR A 340 -6.57 13.99 -7.92
N ILE A 341 -5.23 14.10 -7.90
CA ILE A 341 -4.52 15.31 -7.46
C ILE A 341 -4.75 16.46 -8.44
N GLY A 342 -4.57 16.21 -9.74
CA GLY A 342 -4.72 17.23 -10.77
C GLY A 342 -6.13 17.83 -10.84
N LEU A 343 -7.18 17.02 -10.70
CA LEU A 343 -8.56 17.50 -10.70
C LEU A 343 -8.88 18.32 -9.44
N ILE A 344 -8.33 17.94 -8.28
CA ILE A 344 -8.49 18.76 -7.06
C ILE A 344 -7.74 20.08 -7.22
N ALA A 345 -6.53 20.08 -7.76
CA ALA A 345 -5.72 21.28 -8.03
C ALA A 345 -6.40 22.22 -9.03
N ALA A 346 -7.10 21.68 -10.04
CA ALA A 346 -7.81 22.47 -11.05
C ALA A 346 -8.89 23.39 -10.48
N LYS A 347 -9.39 23.14 -9.25
CA LYS A 347 -10.31 24.05 -8.54
C LYS A 347 -9.66 25.37 -8.13
N TYR A 348 -8.32 25.40 -8.04
CA TYR A 348 -7.56 26.52 -7.48
C TYR A 348 -6.60 27.18 -8.47
N ALA A 349 -6.31 26.52 -9.61
CA ALA A 349 -5.30 26.91 -10.58
C ALA A 349 -5.94 27.39 -11.90
N GLN A 350 -5.18 28.09 -12.72
CA GLN A 350 -5.55 28.49 -14.09
C GLN A 350 -5.69 27.25 -14.98
N LYS A 351 -4.74 26.34 -14.88
CA LYS A 351 -4.64 25.13 -15.71
C LYS A 351 -3.94 24.02 -14.95
N THR A 352 -4.41 22.80 -15.13
CA THR A 352 -3.72 21.60 -14.65
C THR A 352 -3.43 20.68 -15.81
N ILE A 353 -2.20 20.17 -15.86
CA ILE A 353 -1.70 19.24 -16.86
C ILE A 353 -1.30 17.97 -16.13
N SER A 354 -1.98 16.88 -16.41
CA SER A 354 -1.76 15.57 -15.78
C SER A 354 -1.12 14.59 -16.77
N VAL A 355 -0.16 13.81 -16.29
CA VAL A 355 0.58 12.84 -17.10
C VAL A 355 0.51 11.45 -16.46
N GLU A 356 0.08 10.48 -17.24
CA GLU A 356 -0.07 9.08 -16.82
C GLU A 356 0.30 8.14 -17.96
N LEU A 357 0.96 7.04 -17.62
CA LEU A 357 1.43 6.03 -18.59
C LEU A 357 0.30 5.09 -19.02
N VAL A 358 -0.68 4.83 -18.14
CA VAL A 358 -1.73 3.84 -18.35
C VAL A 358 -2.92 4.45 -19.07
N SER A 359 -3.15 4.07 -20.33
CA SER A 359 -4.19 4.61 -21.21
C SER A 359 -5.59 4.58 -20.58
N GLU A 360 -5.96 3.50 -19.89
CA GLU A 360 -7.26 3.39 -19.21
C GLU A 360 -7.40 4.41 -18.09
N ALA A 361 -6.33 4.67 -17.33
CA ALA A 361 -6.34 5.67 -16.27
C ALA A 361 -6.46 7.11 -16.82
N VAL A 362 -5.81 7.39 -17.95
CA VAL A 362 -5.98 8.66 -18.68
C VAL A 362 -7.43 8.86 -19.13
N LYS A 363 -8.06 7.84 -19.69
CA LYS A 363 -9.49 7.89 -20.08
C LYS A 363 -10.40 8.14 -18.87
N ASP A 364 -10.15 7.42 -17.76
CA ASP A 364 -10.89 7.61 -16.52
C ASP A 364 -10.69 9.04 -15.97
N SER A 365 -9.48 9.64 -16.08
CA SER A 365 -9.22 11.02 -15.61
C SER A 365 -9.99 12.06 -16.44
N ILE A 366 -10.07 11.89 -17.77
CA ILE A 366 -10.85 12.74 -18.68
C ILE A 366 -12.36 12.62 -18.38
N GLU A 367 -12.84 11.40 -18.13
CA GLU A 367 -14.23 11.16 -17.74
C GLU A 367 -14.55 11.81 -16.39
N ASN A 368 -13.65 11.70 -15.42
CA ASN A 368 -13.77 12.33 -14.12
C ASN A 368 -13.76 13.87 -14.21
N ALA A 369 -12.95 14.47 -15.09
CA ALA A 369 -12.98 15.89 -15.37
C ALA A 369 -14.37 16.34 -15.88
N LYS A 370 -14.92 15.64 -16.88
CA LYS A 370 -16.25 15.91 -17.44
C LYS A 370 -17.36 15.77 -16.40
N ARG A 371 -17.30 14.70 -15.58
CA ARG A 371 -18.25 14.41 -14.50
C ARG A 371 -18.35 15.57 -13.50
N ASN A 372 -17.22 16.19 -13.20
CA ASN A 372 -17.11 17.29 -12.25
C ASN A 372 -17.22 18.68 -12.89
N GLY A 373 -17.45 18.78 -14.19
CA GLY A 373 -17.55 20.06 -14.91
C GLY A 373 -16.23 20.84 -14.98
N ILE A 374 -15.08 20.17 -14.76
CA ILE A 374 -13.74 20.77 -14.79
C ILE A 374 -13.28 20.91 -16.26
N ARG A 375 -12.98 22.14 -16.68
CA ARG A 375 -12.63 22.47 -18.07
C ARG A 375 -11.16 22.88 -18.26
N ASN A 376 -10.45 23.18 -17.19
CA ASN A 376 -9.07 23.61 -17.14
C ASN A 376 -8.10 22.47 -16.79
N PHE A 377 -8.48 21.23 -17.10
CA PHE A 377 -7.70 20.00 -16.89
C PHE A 377 -7.36 19.38 -18.24
N GLU A 378 -6.09 19.08 -18.46
CA GLU A 378 -5.59 18.33 -19.61
C GLU A 378 -4.88 17.05 -19.13
N ALA A 379 -5.21 15.92 -19.74
CA ALA A 379 -4.57 14.64 -19.44
C ALA A 379 -3.77 14.16 -20.67
N HIS A 380 -2.55 13.70 -20.41
CA HIS A 380 -1.64 13.18 -21.42
C HIS A 380 -1.25 11.73 -21.11
N GLU A 381 -1.37 10.85 -22.12
CA GLU A 381 -0.84 9.50 -22.10
C GLU A 381 0.62 9.55 -22.54
N ASP A 382 1.54 9.57 -21.57
CA ASP A 382 3.00 9.54 -21.82
C ASP A 382 3.73 9.03 -20.57
N ASP A 383 4.97 8.63 -20.73
CA ASP A 383 5.89 8.42 -19.62
C ASP A 383 6.23 9.77 -18.97
N ALA A 384 6.09 9.85 -17.64
CA ALA A 384 6.29 11.10 -16.90
C ALA A 384 7.68 11.73 -17.16
N THR A 385 8.74 10.90 -17.27
CA THR A 385 10.10 11.38 -17.55
C THR A 385 10.20 11.96 -18.94
N SER A 386 9.70 11.25 -19.94
CA SER A 386 9.70 11.69 -21.33
C SER A 386 8.91 12.98 -21.53
N PHE A 387 7.74 13.06 -20.88
CA PHE A 387 6.88 14.22 -20.97
C PHE A 387 7.53 15.47 -20.37
N ILE A 388 8.01 15.41 -19.12
CA ILE A 388 8.59 16.57 -18.45
C ILE A 388 9.84 17.09 -19.16
N GLN A 389 10.66 16.19 -19.73
CA GLN A 389 11.83 16.59 -20.52
C GLN A 389 11.43 17.36 -21.79
N LYS A 390 10.42 16.88 -22.52
CA LYS A 390 9.89 17.58 -23.70
C LYS A 390 9.30 18.93 -23.30
N TYR A 391 8.53 18.94 -22.21
CA TYR A 391 7.86 20.12 -21.69
C TYR A 391 8.86 21.21 -21.28
N ALA A 392 9.95 20.86 -20.58
CA ALA A 392 11.03 21.76 -20.20
C ALA A 392 11.79 22.31 -21.44
N LYS A 393 12.17 21.44 -22.39
CA LYS A 393 12.86 21.85 -23.63
C LYS A 393 12.06 22.82 -24.51
N LEU A 394 10.72 22.71 -24.46
CA LEU A 394 9.84 23.63 -25.19
C LEU A 394 9.62 24.96 -24.44
N GLY A 395 10.26 25.17 -23.30
CA GLY A 395 10.13 26.39 -22.50
C GLY A 395 8.69 26.57 -21.94
N MET A 396 7.96 25.48 -21.77
CA MET A 396 6.59 25.53 -21.25
C MET A 396 6.59 25.87 -19.78
N LYS A 397 5.55 26.56 -19.32
CA LYS A 397 5.46 27.03 -17.94
C LYS A 397 4.81 25.97 -17.04
N ALA A 398 5.41 25.74 -15.86
CA ALA A 398 4.78 25.08 -14.71
C ALA A 398 5.18 25.83 -13.43
N ASP A 399 4.20 26.35 -12.69
CA ASP A 399 4.45 27.11 -11.46
C ASP A 399 4.57 26.19 -10.27
N VAL A 400 3.75 25.14 -10.24
CA VAL A 400 3.72 24.12 -9.18
C VAL A 400 3.70 22.73 -9.80
N LEU A 401 4.52 21.84 -9.26
CA LEU A 401 4.58 20.44 -9.69
C LEU A 401 4.19 19.53 -8.53
N PHE A 402 3.20 18.68 -8.76
CA PHE A 402 2.90 17.53 -7.91
C PHE A 402 3.52 16.27 -8.51
N MET A 403 4.08 15.40 -7.67
CA MET A 403 4.59 14.10 -8.08
C MET A 403 4.28 13.05 -7.00
N ASP A 404 3.69 11.94 -7.44
CA ASP A 404 3.39 10.74 -6.61
C ASP A 404 3.96 9.50 -7.31
N PRO A 405 5.30 9.36 -7.36
CA PRO A 405 5.94 8.28 -8.08
C PRO A 405 5.78 6.93 -7.38
N PRO A 406 6.03 5.79 -8.08
CA PRO A 406 6.00 4.47 -7.48
C PRO A 406 7.06 4.33 -6.35
N ARG A 407 6.96 3.25 -5.55
CA ARG A 407 7.82 2.99 -4.38
C ARG A 407 9.33 3.12 -4.61
N LYS A 408 9.81 2.89 -5.81
CA LYS A 408 11.22 3.07 -6.16
C LYS A 408 11.66 4.52 -6.38
N GLY A 409 10.72 5.47 -6.29
CA GLY A 409 10.96 6.88 -6.53
C GLY A 409 11.00 7.23 -8.02
N SER A 410 11.50 8.42 -8.31
CA SER A 410 11.60 8.97 -9.67
C SER A 410 12.95 8.65 -10.32
N THR A 411 13.08 8.97 -11.61
CA THR A 411 14.33 8.78 -12.36
C THR A 411 15.23 10.01 -12.25
N PRO A 412 16.56 9.87 -12.36
CA PRO A 412 17.48 11.03 -12.39
C PRO A 412 17.14 12.01 -13.51
N GLU A 413 16.69 11.51 -14.66
CA GLU A 413 16.29 12.32 -15.82
C GLU A 413 15.04 13.15 -15.52
N PHE A 414 14.06 12.59 -14.81
CA PHE A 414 12.88 13.32 -14.37
C PHE A 414 13.27 14.44 -13.38
N LEU A 415 14.11 14.13 -12.39
CA LEU A 415 14.59 15.10 -11.41
C LEU A 415 15.43 16.20 -12.07
N GLY A 416 16.24 15.87 -13.06
CA GLY A 416 16.97 16.84 -13.89
C GLY A 416 16.03 17.79 -14.64
N ALA A 417 14.97 17.26 -15.23
CA ALA A 417 13.98 18.06 -15.95
C ALA A 417 13.18 19.00 -15.02
N ILE A 418 12.94 18.64 -13.74
CA ILE A 418 12.38 19.56 -12.73
C ILE A 418 13.29 20.79 -12.57
N LYS A 419 14.62 20.59 -12.51
CA LYS A 419 15.58 21.69 -12.36
C LYS A 419 15.62 22.61 -13.59
N GLU A 420 15.40 22.06 -14.79
CA GLU A 420 15.28 22.85 -16.04
C GLU A 420 13.95 23.61 -16.09
N LEU A 421 12.85 22.98 -15.73
CA LEU A 421 11.49 23.55 -15.73
C LEU A 421 11.32 24.63 -14.66
N LYS A 422 12.02 24.52 -13.54
CA LYS A 422 12.09 25.49 -12.44
C LYS A 422 10.73 25.88 -11.85
N PRO A 423 9.82 24.93 -11.51
CA PRO A 423 8.62 25.28 -10.78
C PRO A 423 8.99 25.97 -9.46
N ARG A 424 8.19 26.96 -9.03
CA ARG A 424 8.44 27.64 -7.75
C ARG A 424 8.27 26.73 -6.55
N LYS A 425 7.39 25.71 -6.67
CA LYS A 425 7.11 24.69 -5.64
C LYS A 425 7.06 23.31 -6.27
N VAL A 426 7.60 22.32 -5.56
CA VAL A 426 7.42 20.90 -5.86
C VAL A 426 6.80 20.23 -4.63
N LEU A 427 5.66 19.57 -4.81
CA LEU A 427 5.03 18.74 -3.81
C LEU A 427 5.31 17.28 -4.15
N TYR A 428 6.15 16.66 -3.35
CA TYR A 428 6.50 15.27 -3.48
C TYR A 428 5.70 14.44 -2.46
N ILE A 429 4.75 13.63 -2.93
CA ILE A 429 4.05 12.63 -2.16
C ILE A 429 4.79 11.32 -2.33
N ALA A 430 5.24 10.70 -1.23
CA ALA A 430 6.10 9.53 -1.29
C ALA A 430 5.68 8.44 -0.32
N CYS A 431 5.56 7.22 -0.81
CA CYS A 431 5.30 6.02 0.01
C CYS A 431 6.59 5.29 0.44
N GLY A 432 7.76 5.76 0.00
CA GLY A 432 9.06 5.14 0.28
C GLY A 432 10.07 6.11 0.88
N PRO A 433 10.34 6.08 2.20
CA PRO A 433 11.27 7.03 2.84
C PRO A 433 12.67 7.05 2.25
N SER A 434 13.19 5.89 1.83
CA SER A 434 14.54 5.79 1.25
C SER A 434 14.61 6.36 -0.17
N SER A 435 13.58 6.12 -1.01
CA SER A 435 13.50 6.71 -2.35
C SER A 435 13.25 8.21 -2.27
N LEU A 436 12.40 8.67 -1.35
CA LEU A 436 12.22 10.09 -1.08
C LEU A 436 13.55 10.76 -0.75
N ALA A 437 14.30 10.23 0.21
CA ALA A 437 15.57 10.82 0.62
C ALA A 437 16.61 10.86 -0.51
N ARG A 438 16.67 9.83 -1.35
CA ARG A 438 17.55 9.78 -2.54
C ARG A 438 17.17 10.87 -3.55
N ASP A 439 15.89 10.98 -3.89
CA ASP A 439 15.39 11.92 -4.89
C ASP A 439 15.52 13.37 -4.40
N LEU A 440 15.24 13.60 -3.11
CA LEU A 440 15.46 14.90 -2.49
C LEU A 440 16.93 15.34 -2.54
N LYS A 441 17.88 14.42 -2.33
CA LYS A 441 19.31 14.72 -2.42
C LYS A 441 19.68 15.35 -3.75
N GLU A 442 19.07 14.88 -4.86
CA GLU A 442 19.27 15.46 -6.20
C GLU A 442 18.65 16.85 -6.37
N LEU A 443 17.50 17.11 -5.72
CA LEU A 443 16.80 18.39 -5.85
C LEU A 443 17.33 19.47 -4.91
N LEU A 444 18.06 19.10 -3.85
CA LEU A 444 18.57 20.05 -2.84
C LEU A 444 19.62 21.03 -3.37
N SER A 445 20.17 20.85 -4.58
CA SER A 445 21.00 21.87 -5.24
C SER A 445 20.20 23.14 -5.54
N ASP A 446 18.97 23.01 -6.01
CA ASP A 446 18.12 24.09 -6.55
C ASP A 446 16.95 24.45 -5.63
N TYR A 447 16.53 23.50 -4.79
CA TYR A 447 15.38 23.62 -3.89
C TYR A 447 15.79 23.54 -2.42
N SER A 448 15.02 24.16 -1.54
CA SER A 448 15.07 23.95 -0.11
C SER A 448 13.83 23.19 0.36
N ILE A 449 14.01 22.28 1.31
CA ILE A 449 12.89 21.67 2.01
C ILE A 449 12.24 22.76 2.88
N ASP A 450 10.93 22.93 2.72
CA ASP A 450 10.11 23.83 3.53
C ASP A 450 9.34 23.06 4.59
N THR A 451 8.63 22.00 4.19
CA THR A 451 7.78 21.22 5.11
C THR A 451 7.90 19.74 4.77
N ILE A 452 7.98 18.92 5.82
CA ILE A 452 7.87 17.46 5.72
C ILE A 452 6.72 17.02 6.62
N GLN A 453 5.66 16.50 6.00
CA GLN A 453 4.45 16.05 6.68
C GLN A 453 4.18 14.58 6.44
N PRO A 454 4.50 13.69 7.39
CA PRO A 454 4.08 12.30 7.35
C PRO A 454 2.56 12.16 7.54
N VAL A 455 1.97 11.23 6.80
CA VAL A 455 0.56 10.86 6.88
C VAL A 455 0.43 9.34 6.96
N ASP A 456 -0.26 8.85 7.97
CA ASP A 456 -0.46 7.42 8.14
C ASP A 456 -1.65 6.90 7.30
N MET A 457 -1.37 6.63 6.03
CA MET A 457 -2.33 6.04 5.09
C MET A 457 -2.64 4.57 5.40
N PHE A 458 -1.73 3.89 6.12
CA PHE A 458 -1.77 2.45 6.35
C PHE A 458 -1.56 2.10 7.83
N PRO A 459 -2.49 2.51 8.71
CA PRO A 459 -2.41 2.16 10.14
C PRO A 459 -2.21 0.66 10.37
N ARG A 460 -1.47 0.34 11.42
CA ARG A 460 -1.09 -1.03 11.82
C ARG A 460 -0.06 -1.71 10.92
N THR A 461 0.50 -0.98 9.93
CA THR A 461 1.57 -1.48 9.05
C THR A 461 2.83 -0.60 9.15
N ALA A 462 3.96 -1.08 8.61
CA ALA A 462 5.19 -0.29 8.56
C ALA A 462 5.20 0.82 7.48
N HIS A 463 4.17 0.91 6.66
CA HIS A 463 4.10 1.88 5.58
C HIS A 463 3.71 3.26 6.09
N VAL A 464 4.30 4.29 5.50
CA VAL A 464 3.98 5.70 5.75
C VAL A 464 4.03 6.46 4.43
N GLU A 465 3.07 7.35 4.23
CA GLU A 465 3.12 8.36 3.17
C GLU A 465 3.71 9.65 3.72
N CYS A 466 4.35 10.42 2.86
CA CYS A 466 4.96 11.68 3.25
C CYS A 466 4.75 12.73 2.18
N ILE A 467 4.22 13.89 2.56
CA ILE A 467 4.18 15.09 1.72
C ILE A 467 5.44 15.88 2.04
N THR A 468 6.25 16.17 1.03
CA THR A 468 7.39 17.08 1.14
C THR A 468 7.17 18.27 0.23
N LEU A 469 7.12 19.46 0.83
CA LEU A 469 7.12 20.71 0.09
C LEU A 469 8.57 21.18 -0.13
N LEU A 470 8.92 21.36 -1.40
CA LEU A 470 10.17 21.98 -1.82
C LEU A 470 9.87 23.35 -2.41
N CYS A 471 10.63 24.36 -1.99
CA CYS A 471 10.57 25.71 -2.54
C CYS A 471 11.88 26.02 -3.26
N ARG A 472 11.77 26.60 -4.45
CA ARG A 472 12.95 27.01 -5.21
C ARG A 472 13.73 28.12 -4.49
N LYS A 473 15.05 27.99 -4.41
CA LYS A 473 15.90 28.83 -3.57
C LYS A 473 15.94 30.30 -4.00
N ASP A 474 15.88 30.58 -5.30
CA ASP A 474 15.90 31.93 -5.84
C ASP A 474 14.59 32.72 -5.61
N VAL A 475 13.49 32.04 -5.33
CA VAL A 475 12.18 32.67 -5.02
C VAL A 475 12.03 33.01 -3.54
N LYS A 476 12.76 32.35 -2.64
CA LYS A 476 12.73 32.66 -1.19
C LYS A 476 13.37 34.00 -0.81
N ASN A 477 14.12 34.62 -1.71
CA ASN A 477 14.85 35.86 -1.47
C ASN A 477 14.19 37.10 -2.11
N SER A 478 13.01 36.95 -2.67
CA SER A 478 12.16 38.02 -3.20
C SER A 478 10.84 38.11 -2.40
#